data_c43ed253361f7861d90c8b331e5c3a05
#
_entry.id   c43ed253361f7861d90c8b331e5c3a05
#
_cell.length_a   1.000
_cell.length_b   1.000
_cell.length_c   1.000
_cell.angle_alpha   90.00
_cell.angle_beta   90.00
_cell.angle_gamma   90.00
#
_symmetry.space_group_name_H-M   'P 1'
#
loop_
_entity.id
_entity.type
_entity.pdbx_description
1 polymer ?
#
loop_
_entity_poly.entity_id
_entity_poly.type
_entity_poly.pdbx_seq_one_letter_code
_entity_poly.pdbx_strand_id
1 'polypeptide(L)'
;MAATGCAVRHDARRLQPDRLYHTTLLAGSAWPTLTLYSGLLPGDFWLQDAFILKFEAGGHDRLVTHTDDSELSFNLLLSHPRDFGGGGTSFEAAGETVRPQQGEMLSHFGRVRHAGEPTTEGTRYVLVGFVRARPLAAAWREIGKEEAPPEEE
;
A
#
# COMPACT_ATOMS: atom_id res chain seq x y z
N MET A 1 -18.57 17.32 -25.76
CA MET A 1 -17.89 17.59 -24.49
C MET A 1 -16.78 16.56 -24.34
N ALA A 2 -15.54 17.01 -24.51
CA ALA A 2 -14.38 16.13 -24.47
C ALA A 2 -14.05 15.80 -23.00
N ALA A 3 -14.00 14.52 -22.65
CA ALA A 3 -13.47 14.05 -21.38
C ALA A 3 -11.97 14.38 -21.35
N THR A 4 -11.59 15.35 -20.54
CA THR A 4 -10.20 15.65 -20.23
C THR A 4 -9.58 14.44 -19.53
N GLY A 5 -8.80 13.67 -20.28
CA GLY A 5 -8.01 12.56 -19.75
C GLY A 5 -7.06 13.10 -18.68
N CYS A 6 -7.26 12.64 -17.45
CA CYS A 6 -6.36 12.92 -16.35
C CYS A 6 -5.06 12.14 -16.59
N ALA A 7 -3.98 12.84 -16.93
CA ALA A 7 -2.69 12.23 -17.22
C ALA A 7 -2.04 11.74 -15.90
N VAL A 8 -1.75 10.45 -15.84
CA VAL A 8 -0.91 9.87 -14.80
C VAL A 8 0.48 10.49 -14.94
N ARG A 9 0.88 11.33 -14.02
CA ARG A 9 2.25 11.82 -13.95
C ARG A 9 3.08 10.82 -13.16
N HIS A 10 3.76 9.94 -13.88
CA HIS A 10 4.82 9.14 -13.28
C HIS A 10 6.02 10.05 -13.03
N ASP A 11 6.33 10.35 -11.78
CA ASP A 11 7.65 10.86 -11.45
C ASP A 11 8.63 9.67 -11.52
N ALA A 12 9.29 9.53 -12.68
CA ALA A 12 10.26 8.46 -12.93
C ALA A 12 11.40 8.42 -11.90
N ARG A 13 11.60 9.50 -11.15
CA ARG A 13 12.59 9.56 -10.05
C ARG A 13 12.17 8.79 -8.80
N ARG A 14 10.89 8.41 -8.69
CA ARG A 14 10.35 7.60 -7.56
C ARG A 14 10.29 6.10 -7.87
N LEU A 15 10.56 5.69 -9.11
CA LEU A 15 10.62 4.29 -9.52
C LEU A 15 12.02 3.73 -9.22
N GLN A 16 12.29 3.39 -7.97
CA GLN A 16 13.49 2.62 -7.61
C GLN A 16 13.07 1.15 -7.45
N PRO A 17 13.62 0.23 -8.27
CA PRO A 17 13.23 -1.18 -8.27
C PRO A 17 13.57 -1.94 -6.98
N ASP A 18 14.38 -1.34 -6.12
CA ASP A 18 14.82 -1.86 -4.83
C ASP A 18 13.98 -1.38 -3.63
N ARG A 19 12.96 -0.54 -3.85
CA ARG A 19 12.09 -0.08 -2.78
C ARG A 19 10.94 -1.04 -2.51
N LEU A 20 10.63 -1.20 -1.21
CA LEU A 20 9.55 -2.07 -0.73
C LEU A 20 8.15 -1.48 -0.97
N TYR A 21 8.04 -0.26 -1.48
CA TYR A 21 6.79 0.46 -1.68
C TYR A 21 6.85 1.45 -2.85
N HIS A 22 5.69 1.81 -3.37
CA HIS A 22 5.50 2.83 -4.39
C HIS A 22 4.45 3.86 -3.99
N THR A 23 4.70 5.13 -4.30
CA THR A 23 3.72 6.20 -4.19
C THR A 23 3.30 6.67 -5.58
N THR A 24 2.01 6.74 -5.84
CA THR A 24 1.44 7.14 -7.12
C THR A 24 0.30 8.12 -6.92
N LEU A 25 0.24 9.15 -7.79
CA LEU A 25 -0.94 9.98 -7.92
C LEU A 25 -2.03 9.19 -8.67
N LEU A 26 -3.17 8.96 -8.02
CA LEU A 26 -4.32 8.36 -8.68
C LEU A 26 -4.97 9.36 -9.62
N ALA A 27 -4.62 9.24 -10.88
CA ALA A 27 -5.41 9.79 -11.97
C ALA A 27 -5.81 8.61 -12.86
N GLY A 28 -6.75 7.80 -12.40
CA GLY A 28 -7.19 6.63 -13.14
C GLY A 28 -7.21 5.33 -12.31
N SER A 29 -6.96 4.21 -12.95
CA SER A 29 -6.98 2.90 -12.32
C SER A 29 -5.68 2.63 -11.53
N ALA A 30 -5.78 1.98 -10.36
CA ALA A 30 -4.64 1.50 -9.58
C ALA A 30 -3.84 0.40 -10.29
N TRP A 31 -4.48 -0.33 -11.21
CA TRP A 31 -3.90 -1.48 -11.89
C TRP A 31 -2.60 -1.21 -12.66
N PRO A 32 -2.47 -0.10 -13.44
CA PRO A 32 -1.21 0.18 -14.13
C PRO A 32 -0.01 0.35 -13.19
N THR A 33 -0.23 0.92 -12.01
CA THR A 33 0.83 1.06 -11.01
C THR A 33 1.25 -0.28 -10.44
N LEU A 34 0.29 -1.13 -10.09
CA LEU A 34 0.56 -2.46 -9.56
C LEU A 34 1.27 -3.34 -10.59
N THR A 35 0.90 -3.24 -11.88
CA THR A 35 1.60 -3.98 -12.95
C THR A 35 3.03 -3.52 -13.17
N LEU A 36 3.30 -2.22 -13.16
CA LEU A 36 4.66 -1.68 -13.27
C LEU A 36 5.55 -2.13 -12.11
N TYR A 37 4.98 -2.17 -10.92
CA TYR A 37 5.68 -2.53 -9.69
C TYR A 37 5.99 -4.02 -9.60
N SER A 38 5.05 -4.88 -9.97
CA SER A 38 5.14 -6.33 -9.81
C SER A 38 5.56 -7.08 -11.07
N GLY A 39 5.51 -6.43 -12.24
CA GLY A 39 5.71 -7.08 -13.53
C GLY A 39 4.56 -8.00 -13.97
N LEU A 40 3.43 -7.98 -13.26
CA LEU A 40 2.24 -8.79 -13.57
C LEU A 40 1.28 -8.04 -14.48
N LEU A 41 0.39 -8.76 -15.16
CA LEU A 41 -0.63 -8.19 -16.03
C LEU A 41 -1.89 -7.79 -15.22
N PRO A 42 -2.70 -6.83 -15.70
CA PRO A 42 -3.93 -6.42 -15.01
C PRO A 42 -4.87 -7.58 -14.66
N GLY A 43 -4.94 -8.61 -15.50
CA GLY A 43 -5.78 -9.80 -15.30
C GLY A 43 -5.27 -10.76 -14.22
N ASP A 44 -4.05 -10.56 -13.72
CA ASP A 44 -3.48 -11.36 -12.64
C ASP A 44 -3.93 -10.89 -11.26
N PHE A 45 -4.55 -9.70 -11.18
CA PHE A 45 -4.97 -9.09 -9.93
C PHE A 45 -6.47 -9.16 -9.72
N TRP A 46 -6.88 -9.28 -8.47
CA TRP A 46 -8.25 -8.96 -8.06
C TRP A 46 -8.26 -8.35 -6.66
N LEU A 47 -9.19 -7.43 -6.45
CA LEU A 47 -9.44 -6.84 -5.16
C LEU A 47 -10.09 -7.89 -4.25
N GLN A 48 -9.43 -8.20 -3.13
CA GLN A 48 -9.97 -9.10 -2.12
C GLN A 48 -10.89 -8.35 -1.18
N ASP A 49 -10.44 -7.18 -0.71
CA ASP A 49 -11.17 -6.35 0.23
C ASP A 49 -10.77 -4.88 0.07
N ALA A 50 -11.68 -3.98 0.42
CA ALA A 50 -11.41 -2.56 0.50
C ALA A 50 -12.26 -1.91 1.60
N PHE A 51 -11.62 -1.10 2.43
CA PHE A 51 -12.28 -0.44 3.55
C PHE A 51 -11.64 0.92 3.87
N ILE A 52 -12.37 1.76 4.60
CA ILE A 52 -11.88 3.06 5.03
C ILE A 52 -11.46 2.97 6.49
N LEU A 53 -10.20 3.31 6.77
CA LEU A 53 -9.70 3.54 8.11
C LEU A 53 -9.89 5.00 8.49
N LYS A 54 -10.45 5.22 9.68
CA LYS A 54 -10.49 6.51 10.35
C LYS A 54 -9.43 6.52 11.46
N PHE A 55 -8.49 7.44 11.39
CA PHE A 55 -7.56 7.74 12.47
C PHE A 55 -7.94 9.09 13.08
N GLU A 56 -8.06 9.15 14.39
CA GLU A 56 -8.49 10.33 15.12
C GLU A 56 -7.55 10.62 16.29
N ALA A 57 -7.04 11.84 16.34
CA ALA A 57 -6.15 12.27 17.41
C ALA A 57 -6.86 12.12 18.78
N GLY A 58 -6.17 11.47 19.73
CA GLY A 58 -6.71 11.19 21.05
C GLY A 58 -7.65 10.00 21.13
N GLY A 59 -7.92 9.31 20.01
CA GLY A 59 -8.71 8.07 19.93
C GLY A 59 -7.91 6.96 19.27
N HIS A 60 -8.49 6.30 18.25
CA HIS A 60 -7.78 5.35 17.39
C HIS A 60 -6.89 6.12 16.42
N ASP A 61 -5.68 6.47 16.84
CA ASP A 61 -4.77 7.38 16.13
C ASP A 61 -3.73 6.68 15.26
N ARG A 62 -3.52 5.37 15.41
CA ARG A 62 -2.44 4.60 14.76
C ARG A 62 -2.80 3.14 14.53
N LEU A 63 -1.98 2.47 13.72
CA LEU A 63 -1.91 1.00 13.69
C LEU A 63 -0.50 0.55 14.07
N VAL A 64 -0.41 -0.43 14.97
CA VAL A 64 0.88 -1.04 15.34
C VAL A 64 1.50 -1.75 14.15
N THR A 65 2.79 -2.06 14.22
CA THR A 65 3.51 -2.79 13.18
C THR A 65 2.87 -4.16 12.93
N HIS A 66 2.52 -4.43 11.67
CA HIS A 66 1.85 -5.64 11.21
C HIS A 66 2.26 -5.97 9.77
N THR A 67 1.72 -7.05 9.25
CA THR A 67 1.69 -7.42 7.84
C THR A 67 0.24 -7.60 7.41
N ASP A 68 -0.04 -7.44 6.13
CA ASP A 68 -1.37 -7.65 5.58
C ASP A 68 -1.53 -9.08 5.05
N ASP A 69 -2.73 -9.63 5.16
CA ASP A 69 -3.08 -10.90 4.51
C ASP A 69 -3.46 -10.69 3.04
N SER A 70 -2.49 -10.20 2.28
CA SER A 70 -2.61 -9.93 0.85
C SER A 70 -1.26 -10.10 0.16
N GLU A 71 -1.23 -10.30 -1.15
CA GLU A 71 0.01 -10.26 -1.91
C GLU A 71 0.48 -8.81 -2.11
N LEU A 72 -0.45 -7.92 -2.38
CA LEU A 72 -0.22 -6.48 -2.50
C LEU A 72 -1.28 -5.72 -1.71
N SER A 73 -0.87 -4.61 -1.12
CA SER A 73 -1.76 -3.67 -0.45
C SER A 73 -1.59 -2.27 -1.03
N PHE A 74 -2.64 -1.47 -0.94
CA PHE A 74 -2.53 -0.05 -1.20
C PHE A 74 -3.25 0.79 -0.14
N ASN A 75 -2.71 1.97 0.10
CA ASN A 75 -3.26 2.99 0.98
C ASN A 75 -3.45 4.27 0.18
N LEU A 76 -4.69 4.72 -0.01
CA LEU A 76 -5.04 5.97 -0.67
C LEU A 76 -5.44 7.01 0.36
N LEU A 77 -4.73 8.14 0.44
CA LEU A 77 -5.10 9.22 1.35
C LEU A 77 -6.34 9.96 0.82
N LEU A 78 -7.41 9.93 1.61
CA LEU A 78 -8.67 10.61 1.30
C LEU A 78 -8.74 12.01 1.90
N SER A 79 -8.15 12.22 3.08
CA SER A 79 -8.17 13.50 3.77
C SER A 79 -7.23 14.51 3.14
N HIS A 80 -7.63 15.78 3.20
CA HIS A 80 -6.73 16.87 2.84
C HIS A 80 -5.67 17.06 3.94
N PRO A 81 -4.38 17.34 3.61
CA PRO A 81 -3.32 17.53 4.62
C PRO A 81 -3.58 18.62 5.67
N ARG A 82 -4.50 19.53 5.41
CA ARG A 82 -4.92 20.57 6.38
C ARG A 82 -5.85 20.07 7.48
N ASP A 83 -6.45 18.88 7.30
CA ASP A 83 -7.48 18.36 8.20
C ASP A 83 -6.88 17.50 9.33
N PHE A 84 -5.57 17.21 9.27
CA PHE A 84 -4.89 16.40 10.28
C PHE A 84 -3.40 16.72 10.39
N GLY A 85 -2.79 16.37 11.53
CA GLY A 85 -1.35 16.39 11.75
C GLY A 85 -0.77 14.99 11.91
N GLY A 86 0.52 14.83 11.67
CA GLY A 86 1.22 13.54 11.78
C GLY A 86 0.83 12.54 10.69
N GLY A 87 0.59 11.29 11.08
CA GLY A 87 0.22 10.20 10.17
C GLY A 87 1.33 9.72 9.25
N GLY A 88 0.96 8.93 8.26
CA GLY A 88 1.86 8.25 7.33
C GLY A 88 1.86 6.76 7.51
N THR A 89 2.65 6.08 6.70
CA THR A 89 2.93 4.64 6.81
C THR A 89 4.44 4.45 6.96
N SER A 90 4.87 3.85 8.05
CA SER A 90 6.28 3.52 8.29
C SER A 90 6.56 2.09 7.85
N PHE A 91 7.76 1.86 7.34
CA PHE A 91 8.26 0.55 6.91
C PHE A 91 9.47 0.16 7.76
N GLU A 92 9.34 -0.93 8.52
CA GLU A 92 10.35 -1.36 9.49
C GLU A 92 11.71 -1.61 8.83
N ALA A 93 11.75 -2.34 7.73
CA ALA A 93 12.99 -2.69 7.03
C ALA A 93 13.67 -1.48 6.35
N ALA A 94 12.91 -0.47 5.94
CA ALA A 94 13.45 0.74 5.30
C ALA A 94 13.83 1.82 6.32
N GLY A 95 13.26 1.77 7.54
CA GLY A 95 13.40 2.82 8.54
C GLY A 95 12.80 4.17 8.10
N GLU A 96 11.85 4.14 7.15
CA GLU A 96 11.25 5.33 6.55
C GLU A 96 9.76 5.41 6.82
N THR A 97 9.25 6.65 6.90
CA THR A 97 7.81 6.95 6.94
C THR A 97 7.40 7.70 5.68
N VAL A 98 6.46 7.13 4.93
CA VAL A 98 5.89 7.74 3.73
C VAL A 98 4.61 8.49 4.09
N ARG A 99 4.50 9.73 3.63
CA ARG A 99 3.33 10.60 3.84
C ARG A 99 2.76 11.04 2.49
N PRO A 100 1.81 10.28 1.93
CA PRO A 100 1.15 10.65 0.69
C PRO A 100 0.39 11.96 0.82
N GLN A 101 0.19 12.66 -0.30
CA GLN A 101 -0.76 13.76 -0.41
C GLN A 101 -2.18 13.24 -0.65
N GLN A 102 -3.19 14.09 -0.51
CA GLN A 102 -4.57 13.72 -0.85
C GLN A 102 -4.66 13.20 -2.29
N GLY A 103 -5.26 12.04 -2.47
CA GLY A 103 -5.38 11.37 -3.77
C GLY A 103 -4.13 10.62 -4.21
N GLU A 104 -3.03 10.65 -3.43
CA GLU A 104 -1.89 9.79 -3.69
C GLU A 104 -2.12 8.39 -3.09
N MET A 105 -1.72 7.39 -3.85
CA MET A 105 -1.75 5.99 -3.45
C MET A 105 -0.33 5.51 -3.13
N LEU A 106 -0.16 4.92 -1.96
CA LEU A 106 1.00 4.14 -1.56
C LEU A 106 0.68 2.67 -1.76
N SER A 107 1.52 1.94 -2.49
CA SER A 107 1.38 0.47 -2.64
C SER A 107 2.62 -0.25 -2.15
N HIS A 108 2.44 -1.46 -1.60
CA HIS A 108 3.51 -2.31 -1.09
C HIS A 108 3.10 -3.78 -1.13
N PHE A 109 4.05 -4.69 -0.97
CA PHE A 109 3.73 -6.10 -0.75
C PHE A 109 3.10 -6.28 0.63
N GLY A 110 2.05 -7.10 0.74
CA GLY A 110 1.32 -7.31 1.99
C GLY A 110 2.20 -7.84 3.13
N ARG A 111 3.18 -8.67 2.82
CA ARG A 111 4.12 -9.25 3.81
C ARG A 111 5.18 -8.27 4.34
N VAL A 112 5.30 -7.07 3.78
CA VAL A 112 6.21 -6.05 4.30
C VAL A 112 5.68 -5.56 5.64
N ARG A 113 6.52 -5.62 6.69
CA ARG A 113 6.18 -5.10 8.01
C ARG A 113 6.08 -3.58 7.98
N HIS A 114 4.90 -3.08 8.32
CA HIS A 114 4.61 -1.65 8.29
C HIS A 114 3.66 -1.26 9.42
N ALA A 115 3.56 0.05 9.68
CA ALA A 115 2.68 0.61 10.70
C ALA A 115 1.97 1.87 10.18
N GLY A 116 0.80 2.17 10.72
CA GLY A 116 0.14 3.45 10.56
C GLY A 116 0.63 4.40 11.63
N GLU A 117 1.37 5.44 11.25
CA GLU A 117 1.91 6.43 12.18
C GLU A 117 0.81 7.26 12.85
N PRO A 118 1.03 7.73 14.09
CA PRO A 118 0.05 8.47 14.85
C PRO A 118 -0.46 9.71 14.12
N THR A 119 -1.78 9.84 14.04
CA THR A 119 -2.44 11.11 13.72
C THR A 119 -2.46 11.95 14.98
N THR A 120 -1.70 13.06 15.01
CA THR A 120 -1.47 13.88 16.19
C THR A 120 -2.49 14.99 16.37
N GLU A 121 -3.16 15.38 15.27
CA GLU A 121 -4.19 16.41 15.24
C GLU A 121 -5.29 16.01 14.25
N GLY A 122 -6.54 16.37 14.52
CA GLY A 122 -7.66 16.20 13.62
C GLY A 122 -8.02 14.76 13.30
N THR A 123 -8.49 14.53 12.08
CA THR A 123 -8.97 13.22 11.61
C THR A 123 -8.43 12.91 10.22
N ARG A 124 -7.84 11.73 10.05
CA ARG A 124 -7.29 11.22 8.79
C ARG A 124 -8.10 10.02 8.31
N TYR A 125 -8.54 10.06 7.05
CA TYR A 125 -9.21 8.95 6.37
C TYR A 125 -8.31 8.38 5.29
N VAL A 126 -8.17 7.06 5.27
CA VAL A 126 -7.37 6.31 4.31
C VAL A 126 -8.21 5.17 3.75
N LEU A 127 -8.33 5.08 2.44
CA LEU A 127 -8.88 3.89 1.78
C LEU A 127 -7.75 2.87 1.68
N VAL A 128 -7.97 1.71 2.29
CA VAL A 128 -7.06 0.55 2.23
C VAL A 128 -7.65 -0.48 1.29
N GLY A 129 -6.82 -1.07 0.44
CA GLY A 129 -7.23 -2.18 -0.40
C GLY A 129 -6.25 -3.34 -0.34
N PHE A 130 -6.80 -4.54 -0.17
CA PHE A 130 -6.08 -5.81 -0.22
C PHE A 130 -6.26 -6.44 -1.58
N VAL A 131 -5.13 -6.73 -2.24
CA VAL A 131 -5.10 -7.21 -3.62
C VAL A 131 -4.43 -8.58 -3.66
N ARG A 132 -5.11 -9.53 -4.28
CA ARG A 132 -4.54 -10.84 -4.58
C ARG A 132 -3.90 -10.84 -5.97
N ALA A 133 -2.78 -11.57 -6.08
CA ALA A 133 -2.06 -11.76 -7.32
C ALA A 133 -1.62 -13.24 -7.42
N ARG A 134 -2.25 -14.04 -8.31
CA ARG A 134 -2.03 -15.50 -8.37
C ARG A 134 -0.58 -15.95 -8.48
N PRO A 135 0.23 -15.36 -9.38
CA PRO A 135 1.64 -15.77 -9.50
C PRO A 135 2.44 -15.53 -8.22
N LEU A 136 2.20 -14.39 -7.52
CA LEU A 136 2.89 -14.08 -6.26
C LEU A 136 2.46 -15.03 -5.14
N ALA A 137 1.17 -15.34 -5.03
CA ALA A 137 0.65 -16.27 -4.05
C ALA A 137 1.25 -17.68 -4.23
N ALA A 138 1.48 -18.12 -5.47
CA ALA A 138 2.14 -19.38 -5.77
C ALA A 138 3.61 -19.36 -5.34
N ALA A 139 4.36 -18.32 -5.72
CA ALA A 139 5.76 -18.16 -5.36
C ALA A 139 5.97 -18.14 -3.83
N TRP A 140 5.14 -17.42 -3.11
CA TRP A 140 5.24 -17.34 -1.64
C TRP A 140 4.93 -18.65 -0.93
N ARG A 141 4.05 -19.50 -1.51
CA ARG A 141 3.81 -20.84 -0.98
C ARG A 141 5.01 -21.76 -1.14
N GLU A 142 5.75 -21.65 -2.24
CA GLU A 142 6.97 -22.43 -2.43
C GLU A 142 8.08 -21.99 -1.45
N ILE A 143 8.30 -20.69 -1.28
CA ILE A 143 9.25 -20.16 -0.27
C ILE A 143 8.89 -20.63 1.13
N GLY A 144 7.61 -20.59 1.53
CA GLY A 144 7.18 -21.05 2.85
C GLY A 144 7.34 -22.55 3.08
N LYS A 145 7.44 -23.37 2.04
CA LYS A 145 7.75 -24.80 2.16
C LYS A 145 9.25 -25.05 2.38
N GLU A 146 10.10 -24.22 1.78
CA GLU A 146 11.56 -24.32 1.95
C GLU A 146 12.02 -23.91 3.36
N GLU A 147 11.25 -23.03 4.03
CA GLU A 147 11.55 -22.56 5.40
C GLU A 147 10.99 -23.47 6.50
N ALA A 148 10.16 -24.46 6.18
CA ALA A 148 9.66 -25.40 7.17
C ALA A 148 10.80 -26.35 7.61
N PRO A 149 11.11 -26.45 8.93
CA PRO A 149 12.08 -27.42 9.41
C PRO A 149 11.62 -28.84 9.08
N PRO A 150 12.55 -29.78 8.82
CA PRO A 150 12.19 -31.17 8.61
C PRO A 150 11.40 -31.67 9.83
N GLU A 151 10.27 -32.33 9.59
CA GLU A 151 9.55 -33.03 10.65
C GLU A 151 10.48 -34.06 11.23
N GLU A 152 10.83 -33.95 12.54
CA GLU A 152 11.60 -34.96 13.24
C GLU A 152 10.73 -36.21 13.35
N GLU A 153 11.17 -37.30 12.75
CA GLU A 153 10.59 -38.66 12.92
C GLU A 153 10.87 -39.22 14.31
#